data_f24a26172d1ee362dd085990c20cdb7a
#
_entry.id   f24a26172d1ee362dd085990c20cdb7a
#
_cell.length_a   1.000
_cell.length_b   1.000
_cell.length_c   1.000
_cell.angle_alpha   90.00
_cell.angle_beta   90.00
_cell.angle_gamma   90.00
#
_symmetry.space_group_name_H-M   'P 1'
#
loop_
_entity.id
_entity.type
_entity.pdbx_description
1 polymer ?
#
loop_
_entity_poly.entity_id
_entity_poly.type
_entity_poly.pdbx_seq_one_letter_code
_entity_poly.pdbx_strand_id
1 'polypeptide(L)'
;MAGISALENLPEIDVLKDEGITFDSIVNEMIADYEARYRELTGEELTIYPADSRRILINVTAGKIYQLATIINERHKLNFLQYMYGDFLKNWASNFGFDKDGRECASVKLRFHLADAQKTDIIIPKGTRATSGNGIFFSTDEDATIAAGEEYTDTNATCTEEGTIGNNYAIGQINSIADPVNLIESVENTTESSGGHDEYTDSELRELIYNFPERYSTAGSEGAYKELAMAYLSLIHI
;
A
#
# COMPACT_ATOMS: atom_id res chain seq x y z
N MET A 1 -10.26 -9.48 10.75
CA MET A 1 -10.95 -9.49 9.45
C MET A 1 -12.35 -8.85 9.51
N ALA A 2 -12.55 -7.82 10.34
CA ALA A 2 -13.81 -7.07 10.38
C ALA A 2 -13.75 -5.73 9.61
N GLY A 3 -12.56 -5.28 9.21
CA GLY A 3 -12.36 -3.94 8.66
C GLY A 3 -12.88 -3.73 7.23
N ILE A 4 -12.53 -4.60 6.28
CA ILE A 4 -12.91 -4.42 4.86
C ILE A 4 -14.41 -4.61 4.66
N SER A 5 -15.03 -5.59 5.33
CA SER A 5 -16.47 -5.82 5.23
C SER A 5 -17.32 -4.65 5.74
N ALA A 6 -16.78 -3.82 6.63
CA ALA A 6 -17.47 -2.63 7.12
C ALA A 6 -17.51 -1.51 6.06
N LEU A 7 -16.43 -1.34 5.28
CA LEU A 7 -16.38 -0.36 4.18
C LEU A 7 -17.25 -0.77 3.00
N GLU A 8 -17.33 -2.08 2.69
CA GLU A 8 -18.15 -2.62 1.60
C GLU A 8 -19.66 -2.50 1.87
N ASN A 9 -20.06 -2.43 3.14
CA ASN A 9 -21.45 -2.29 3.56
C ASN A 9 -21.93 -0.84 3.71
N LEU A 10 -21.07 0.15 3.43
CA LEU A 10 -21.48 1.56 3.44
C LEU A 10 -22.41 1.87 2.25
N PRO A 11 -23.35 2.81 2.45
CA PRO A 11 -24.25 3.21 1.35
C PRO A 11 -23.46 3.76 0.16
N GLU A 12 -23.95 3.49 -1.04
CA GLU A 12 -23.41 4.07 -2.27
C GLU A 12 -23.58 5.58 -2.26
N ILE A 13 -22.55 6.31 -2.65
CA ILE A 13 -22.57 7.77 -2.81
C ILE A 13 -22.60 8.07 -4.30
N ASP A 14 -23.70 8.68 -4.77
CA ASP A 14 -23.86 9.10 -6.15
C ASP A 14 -24.70 10.38 -6.22
N VAL A 15 -24.01 11.52 -6.27
CA VAL A 15 -24.65 12.84 -6.27
C VAL A 15 -25.56 13.03 -7.47
N LEU A 16 -25.20 12.50 -8.66
CA LEU A 16 -26.03 12.62 -9.85
C LEU A 16 -27.35 11.88 -9.70
N LYS A 17 -27.28 10.67 -9.13
CA LYS A 17 -28.46 9.84 -8.86
C LYS A 17 -29.33 10.46 -7.77
N ASP A 18 -28.73 10.94 -6.69
CA ASP A 18 -29.43 11.51 -5.54
C ASP A 18 -30.17 12.81 -5.91
N GLU A 19 -29.57 13.63 -6.76
CA GLU A 19 -30.13 14.88 -7.26
C GLU A 19 -31.00 14.69 -8.54
N GLY A 20 -31.12 13.46 -9.05
CA GLY A 20 -31.87 13.16 -10.26
C GLY A 20 -31.30 13.78 -11.53
N ILE A 21 -30.01 14.08 -11.56
CA ILE A 21 -29.33 14.69 -12.71
C ILE A 21 -29.04 13.61 -13.75
N THR A 22 -29.73 13.71 -14.88
CA THR A 22 -29.55 12.85 -16.04
C THR A 22 -29.29 13.68 -17.28
N PHE A 23 -28.85 13.06 -18.37
CA PHE A 23 -28.72 13.75 -19.65
C PHE A 23 -30.06 14.38 -20.09
N ASP A 24 -31.15 13.62 -19.96
CA ASP A 24 -32.50 14.08 -20.38
C ASP A 24 -33.01 15.20 -19.47
N SER A 25 -32.74 15.18 -18.17
CA SER A 25 -33.11 16.27 -17.26
C SER A 25 -32.44 17.59 -17.68
N ILE A 26 -31.11 17.53 -17.96
CA ILE A 26 -30.37 18.71 -18.44
C ILE A 26 -30.90 19.21 -19.76
N VAL A 27 -31.18 18.33 -20.72
CA VAL A 27 -31.73 18.71 -22.03
C VAL A 27 -33.11 19.42 -21.87
N ASN A 28 -33.99 18.85 -21.04
CA ASN A 28 -35.31 19.40 -20.82
C ASN A 28 -35.28 20.76 -20.12
N GLU A 29 -34.39 20.90 -19.11
CA GLU A 29 -34.18 22.18 -18.42
C GLU A 29 -33.64 23.24 -19.40
N MET A 30 -32.60 22.91 -20.19
CA MET A 30 -32.04 23.84 -21.17
C MET A 30 -33.05 24.27 -22.24
N ILE A 31 -33.95 23.37 -22.64
CA ILE A 31 -35.04 23.72 -23.59
C ILE A 31 -36.02 24.70 -22.93
N ALA A 32 -36.47 24.40 -21.71
CA ALA A 32 -37.39 25.25 -20.98
C ALA A 32 -36.79 26.65 -20.72
N ASP A 33 -35.53 26.71 -20.33
CA ASP A 33 -34.81 27.97 -20.13
C ASP A 33 -34.69 28.78 -21.44
N TYR A 34 -34.38 28.10 -22.55
CA TYR A 34 -34.29 28.74 -23.86
C TYR A 34 -35.63 29.32 -24.31
N GLU A 35 -36.71 28.54 -24.18
CA GLU A 35 -38.06 28.96 -24.56
C GLU A 35 -38.53 30.12 -23.68
N ALA A 36 -38.28 30.08 -22.37
CA ALA A 36 -38.58 31.16 -21.44
C ALA A 36 -37.84 32.45 -21.80
N ARG A 37 -36.53 32.32 -22.07
CA ARG A 37 -35.67 33.45 -22.42
C ARG A 37 -36.02 34.07 -23.77
N TYR A 38 -36.40 33.23 -24.74
CA TYR A 38 -36.87 33.68 -26.05
C TYR A 38 -38.16 34.53 -25.91
N ARG A 39 -39.13 34.07 -25.12
CA ARG A 39 -40.37 34.80 -24.83
C ARG A 39 -40.09 36.14 -24.14
N GLU A 40 -39.19 36.16 -23.17
CA GLU A 40 -38.82 37.40 -22.48
C GLU A 40 -38.25 38.46 -23.44
N LEU A 41 -37.41 38.02 -24.39
CA LEU A 41 -36.71 38.93 -25.29
C LEU A 41 -37.54 39.40 -26.50
N THR A 42 -38.44 38.54 -27.01
CA THR A 42 -39.18 38.80 -28.26
C THR A 42 -40.63 39.09 -28.03
N GLY A 43 -41.20 38.67 -26.90
CA GLY A 43 -42.65 38.67 -26.63
C GLY A 43 -43.40 37.55 -27.35
N GLU A 44 -42.72 36.66 -28.06
CA GLU A 44 -43.30 35.56 -28.83
C GLU A 44 -43.11 34.21 -28.16
N GLU A 45 -44.05 33.28 -28.35
CA GLU A 45 -43.91 31.90 -27.90
C GLU A 45 -43.07 31.10 -28.90
N LEU A 46 -42.20 30.28 -28.36
CA LEU A 46 -41.37 29.35 -29.13
C LEU A 46 -41.52 27.95 -28.55
N THR A 47 -41.58 26.93 -29.41
CA THR A 47 -41.51 25.53 -29.01
C THR A 47 -40.37 24.83 -29.81
N ILE A 48 -39.44 24.21 -29.11
CA ILE A 48 -38.31 23.51 -29.73
C ILE A 48 -38.68 22.05 -29.95
N TYR A 49 -38.86 21.66 -31.20
CA TYR A 49 -39.17 20.29 -31.61
C TYR A 49 -37.87 19.41 -31.76
N PRO A 50 -38.01 18.06 -31.77
CA PRO A 50 -36.89 17.17 -31.91
C PRO A 50 -35.97 17.38 -33.11
N ALA A 51 -36.52 17.85 -34.24
CA ALA A 51 -35.76 18.11 -35.48
C ALA A 51 -35.22 19.55 -35.60
N ASP A 52 -35.43 20.38 -34.60
CA ASP A 52 -34.97 21.77 -34.60
C ASP A 52 -33.45 21.83 -34.47
N SER A 53 -32.81 22.67 -35.30
CA SER A 53 -31.37 22.88 -35.27
C SER A 53 -30.86 23.36 -33.89
N ARG A 54 -31.67 24.14 -33.17
CA ARG A 54 -31.38 24.61 -31.80
C ARG A 54 -31.33 23.45 -30.84
N ARG A 55 -32.17 22.41 -31.02
CA ARG A 55 -32.12 21.20 -30.17
C ARG A 55 -30.85 20.42 -30.37
N ILE A 56 -30.26 20.41 -31.57
CA ILE A 56 -28.96 19.78 -31.82
C ILE A 56 -27.87 20.46 -30.97
N LEU A 57 -27.87 21.79 -30.94
CA LEU A 57 -26.91 22.56 -30.14
C LEU A 57 -27.12 22.30 -28.64
N ILE A 58 -28.35 22.29 -28.17
CA ILE A 58 -28.70 21.98 -26.77
C ILE A 58 -28.24 20.59 -26.41
N ASN A 59 -28.50 19.56 -27.22
CA ASN A 59 -28.09 18.20 -26.96
C ASN A 59 -26.56 18.07 -26.89
N VAL A 60 -25.81 18.71 -27.79
CA VAL A 60 -24.32 18.67 -27.75
C VAL A 60 -23.82 19.35 -26.49
N THR A 61 -24.39 20.49 -26.11
CA THR A 61 -23.99 21.22 -24.89
C THR A 61 -24.37 20.44 -23.64
N ALA A 62 -25.57 19.91 -23.53
CA ALA A 62 -26.04 19.07 -22.43
C ALA A 62 -25.16 17.83 -22.27
N GLY A 63 -24.73 17.21 -23.40
CA GLY A 63 -23.78 16.09 -23.36
C GLY A 63 -22.45 16.45 -22.74
N LYS A 64 -21.93 17.64 -23.02
CA LYS A 64 -20.69 18.12 -22.40
C LYS A 64 -20.85 18.43 -20.92
N ILE A 65 -21.99 19.04 -20.55
CA ILE A 65 -22.32 19.32 -19.14
C ILE A 65 -22.47 18.01 -18.36
N TYR A 66 -23.22 17.04 -18.89
CA TYR A 66 -23.39 15.74 -18.26
C TYR A 66 -22.07 14.97 -18.10
N GLN A 67 -21.21 15.01 -19.14
CA GLN A 67 -19.87 14.42 -19.07
C GLN A 67 -19.03 15.06 -17.96
N LEU A 68 -19.07 16.40 -17.85
CA LEU A 68 -18.35 17.11 -16.79
C LEU A 68 -18.91 16.76 -15.40
N ALA A 69 -20.23 16.75 -15.25
CA ALA A 69 -20.92 16.38 -14.02
C ALA A 69 -20.55 14.94 -13.59
N THR A 70 -20.49 14.00 -14.54
CA THR A 70 -20.05 12.63 -14.28
C THR A 70 -18.60 12.57 -13.77
N ILE A 71 -17.70 13.31 -14.40
CA ILE A 71 -16.28 13.39 -13.94
C ILE A 71 -16.21 13.96 -12.53
N ILE A 72 -16.97 15.01 -12.23
CA ILE A 72 -17.00 15.63 -10.90
C ILE A 72 -17.54 14.63 -9.87
N ASN A 73 -18.63 13.92 -10.17
CA ASN A 73 -19.21 12.91 -9.29
C ASN A 73 -18.22 11.80 -8.98
N GLU A 74 -17.54 11.24 -9.99
CA GLU A 74 -16.53 10.20 -9.79
C GLU A 74 -15.32 10.72 -8.97
N ARG A 75 -14.91 11.97 -9.20
CA ARG A 75 -13.83 12.58 -8.40
C ARG A 75 -14.28 12.88 -6.97
N HIS A 76 -15.55 13.24 -6.76
CA HIS A 76 -16.11 13.44 -5.42
C HIS A 76 -16.06 12.14 -4.59
N LYS A 77 -16.37 11.00 -5.19
CA LYS A 77 -16.28 9.68 -4.54
C LYS A 77 -14.89 9.41 -3.95
N LEU A 78 -13.82 9.90 -4.57
CA LEU A 78 -12.44 9.73 -4.08
C LEU A 78 -12.14 10.47 -2.75
N ASN A 79 -13.08 11.23 -2.18
CA ASN A 79 -12.95 11.74 -0.81
C ASN A 79 -13.33 10.71 0.26
N PHE A 80 -13.88 9.58 -0.13
CA PHE A 80 -14.32 8.52 0.78
C PHE A 80 -13.45 7.29 0.62
N LEU A 81 -12.91 6.79 1.73
CA LEU A 81 -11.95 5.68 1.76
C LEU A 81 -12.42 4.45 0.97
N GLN A 82 -13.72 4.15 0.97
CA GLN A 82 -14.28 3.00 0.25
C GLN A 82 -14.08 3.08 -1.28
N TYR A 83 -13.93 4.29 -1.85
CA TYR A 83 -13.75 4.51 -3.29
C TYR A 83 -12.33 4.91 -3.69
N MET A 84 -11.45 5.19 -2.71
CA MET A 84 -10.08 5.57 -3.00
C MET A 84 -9.31 4.40 -3.59
N TYR A 85 -8.46 4.67 -4.57
CA TYR A 85 -7.59 3.70 -5.22
C TYR A 85 -6.29 4.35 -5.72
N GLY A 86 -5.28 3.52 -5.96
CA GLY A 86 -4.01 3.91 -6.56
C GLY A 86 -3.36 5.10 -5.85
N ASP A 87 -2.90 6.09 -6.61
CA ASP A 87 -2.16 7.24 -6.08
C ASP A 87 -3.01 8.11 -5.12
N PHE A 88 -4.33 8.16 -5.28
CA PHE A 88 -5.21 8.87 -4.34
C PHE A 88 -5.15 8.23 -2.96
N LEU A 89 -5.26 6.90 -2.92
CA LEU A 89 -5.20 6.14 -1.68
C LEU A 89 -3.81 6.23 -1.03
N LYS A 90 -2.74 6.11 -1.83
CA LYS A 90 -1.34 6.24 -1.36
C LYS A 90 -1.07 7.63 -0.77
N ASN A 91 -1.51 8.69 -1.45
CA ASN A 91 -1.38 10.05 -0.94
C ASN A 91 -2.18 10.27 0.36
N TRP A 92 -3.36 9.65 0.47
CA TRP A 92 -4.15 9.71 1.70
C TRP A 92 -3.46 8.96 2.84
N ALA A 93 -2.93 7.77 2.58
CA ALA A 93 -2.19 6.94 3.52
C ALA A 93 -0.97 7.65 4.13
N SER A 94 -0.29 8.47 3.34
CA SER A 94 0.88 9.23 3.79
C SER A 94 0.57 10.22 4.93
N ASN A 95 -0.69 10.71 5.05
CA ASN A 95 -1.11 11.56 6.16
C ASN A 95 -1.15 10.80 7.51
N PHE A 96 -1.23 9.47 7.45
CA PHE A 96 -1.22 8.58 8.61
C PHE A 96 0.16 7.96 8.87
N GLY A 97 1.19 8.38 8.12
CA GLY A 97 2.55 7.90 8.29
C GLY A 97 2.82 6.54 7.62
N PHE A 98 1.89 6.03 6.82
CA PHE A 98 2.15 4.85 5.99
C PHE A 98 3.03 5.24 4.81
N ASP A 99 4.13 4.49 4.63
CA ASP A 99 5.01 4.70 3.48
C ASP A 99 4.31 4.27 2.19
N LYS A 100 4.67 4.94 1.10
CA LYS A 100 3.99 4.76 -0.20
C LYS A 100 4.03 3.34 -0.70
N ASP A 101 5.17 2.68 -0.53
CA ASP A 101 5.40 1.39 -1.15
C ASP A 101 5.13 0.23 -0.19
N GLY A 102 5.33 0.44 1.13
CA GLY A 102 5.16 -0.61 2.14
C GLY A 102 6.07 -1.81 1.92
N ARG A 103 7.09 -1.66 1.05
CA ARG A 103 8.06 -2.72 0.78
C ARG A 103 9.03 -2.84 1.93
N GLU A 104 9.19 -4.04 2.39
CA GLU A 104 10.13 -4.37 3.44
C GLU A 104 11.03 -5.52 3.00
N CYS A 105 12.28 -5.51 3.45
CA CYS A 105 13.21 -6.61 3.21
C CYS A 105 13.02 -7.71 4.25
N ALA A 106 13.17 -8.96 3.85
CA ALA A 106 13.18 -10.08 4.78
C ALA A 106 14.42 -10.05 5.65
N SER A 107 14.29 -10.47 6.90
CA SER A 107 15.37 -10.60 7.86
C SER A 107 15.60 -12.06 8.25
N VAL A 108 16.81 -12.35 8.69
CA VAL A 108 17.24 -13.70 9.09
C VAL A 108 18.41 -13.60 10.08
N LYS A 109 18.60 -14.62 10.92
CA LYS A 109 19.79 -14.74 11.74
C LYS A 109 20.78 -15.69 11.09
N LEU A 110 21.99 -15.20 10.80
CA LEU A 110 23.09 -15.94 10.22
C LEU A 110 24.10 -16.35 11.31
N ARG A 111 24.59 -17.54 11.21
CA ARG A 111 25.71 -18.07 12.00
C ARG A 111 26.89 -18.27 11.09
N PHE A 112 28.02 -17.65 11.45
CA PHE A 112 29.31 -17.82 10.77
C PHE A 112 30.23 -18.72 11.62
N HIS A 113 30.84 -19.69 10.96
CA HIS A 113 31.71 -20.67 11.60
C HIS A 113 33.16 -20.51 11.16
N LEU A 114 34.09 -20.73 12.10
CA LEU A 114 35.50 -20.94 11.83
C LEU A 114 35.78 -22.45 11.72
N ALA A 115 36.85 -22.85 11.00
CA ALA A 115 37.32 -24.22 10.98
C ALA A 115 37.87 -24.65 12.34
N ASP A 116 38.59 -23.75 13.00
CA ASP A 116 39.18 -23.94 14.33
C ASP A 116 39.11 -22.63 15.13
N ALA A 117 38.97 -22.74 16.46
CA ALA A 117 38.96 -21.58 17.35
C ALA A 117 40.28 -20.80 17.26
N GLN A 118 40.21 -19.50 17.10
CA GLN A 118 41.35 -18.60 16.96
C GLN A 118 41.77 -18.01 18.32
N LYS A 119 43.04 -17.56 18.41
CA LYS A 119 43.57 -16.90 19.61
C LYS A 119 43.30 -15.41 19.68
N THR A 120 42.76 -14.85 18.60
CA THR A 120 42.41 -13.44 18.43
C THR A 120 40.98 -13.33 17.92
N ASP A 121 40.34 -12.22 18.21
CA ASP A 121 38.99 -11.92 17.70
C ASP A 121 39.02 -11.86 16.18
N ILE A 122 37.98 -12.43 15.56
CA ILE A 122 37.75 -12.38 14.11
C ILE A 122 36.50 -11.54 13.86
N ILE A 123 36.64 -10.49 13.04
CA ILE A 123 35.58 -9.57 12.70
C ILE A 123 34.99 -9.96 11.36
N ILE A 124 33.66 -10.08 11.31
CA ILE A 124 32.83 -10.20 10.11
C ILE A 124 32.25 -8.82 9.85
N PRO A 125 32.66 -8.13 8.77
CA PRO A 125 32.20 -6.78 8.51
C PRO A 125 30.72 -6.74 8.24
N LYS A 126 30.08 -5.65 8.66
CA LYS A 126 28.76 -5.24 8.15
C LYS A 126 28.75 -5.28 6.62
N GLY A 127 27.66 -5.77 6.04
CA GLY A 127 27.52 -5.88 4.59
C GLY A 127 28.08 -7.19 4.01
N THR A 128 28.60 -8.12 4.85
CA THR A 128 29.00 -9.46 4.40
C THR A 128 27.77 -10.23 3.93
N ARG A 129 27.79 -10.72 2.67
CA ARG A 129 26.64 -11.37 2.06
C ARG A 129 26.72 -12.89 2.10
N ALA A 130 25.56 -13.49 2.41
CA ALA A 130 25.33 -14.93 2.30
C ALA A 130 24.15 -15.21 1.34
N THR A 131 24.11 -16.41 0.75
CA THR A 131 23.10 -16.81 -0.22
C THR A 131 22.81 -18.30 -0.15
N SER A 132 21.64 -18.68 -0.68
CA SER A 132 21.32 -20.09 -0.96
C SER A 132 21.75 -20.55 -2.35
N GLY A 133 22.42 -19.67 -3.15
CA GLY A 133 22.87 -19.99 -4.51
C GLY A 133 21.85 -19.67 -5.62
N ASN A 134 20.70 -19.07 -5.27
CA ASN A 134 19.63 -18.72 -6.23
C ASN A 134 19.66 -17.25 -6.70
N GLY A 135 20.70 -16.49 -6.34
CA GLY A 135 20.86 -15.08 -6.71
C GLY A 135 20.27 -14.10 -5.68
N ILE A 136 19.62 -14.57 -4.61
CA ILE A 136 19.14 -13.74 -3.51
C ILE A 136 20.22 -13.71 -2.42
N PHE A 137 20.51 -12.52 -1.90
CA PHE A 137 21.57 -12.30 -0.92
C PHE A 137 20.98 -11.71 0.37
N PHE A 138 21.59 -12.12 1.49
CA PHE A 138 21.35 -11.56 2.81
C PHE A 138 22.64 -10.93 3.29
N SER A 139 22.57 -9.68 3.70
CA SER A 139 23.70 -8.85 4.12
C SER A 139 23.67 -8.63 5.62
N THR A 140 24.79 -8.83 6.32
CA THR A 140 24.88 -8.56 7.76
C THR A 140 24.58 -7.10 8.08
N ASP A 141 23.75 -6.87 9.10
CA ASP A 141 23.26 -5.53 9.47
C ASP A 141 24.30 -4.72 10.27
N GLU A 142 25.23 -5.42 10.92
CA GLU A 142 26.28 -4.85 11.76
C GLU A 142 27.57 -5.68 11.69
N ASP A 143 28.66 -5.12 12.22
CA ASP A 143 29.90 -5.89 12.40
C ASP A 143 29.67 -6.98 13.47
N ALA A 144 29.98 -8.23 13.15
CA ALA A 144 29.92 -9.34 14.09
C ALA A 144 31.31 -9.81 14.46
N THR A 145 31.53 -10.23 15.72
CA THR A 145 32.83 -10.66 16.20
C THR A 145 32.72 -12.08 16.73
N ILE A 146 33.60 -12.96 16.25
CA ILE A 146 33.85 -14.24 16.87
C ILE A 146 35.00 -14.02 17.87
N ALA A 147 34.71 -14.14 19.18
CA ALA A 147 35.69 -13.89 20.23
C ALA A 147 36.80 -14.95 20.24
N ALA A 148 37.97 -14.58 20.75
CA ALA A 148 39.08 -15.50 20.87
C ALA A 148 38.67 -16.73 21.70
N GLY A 149 38.86 -17.92 21.12
CA GLY A 149 38.48 -19.20 21.73
C GLY A 149 37.09 -19.71 21.34
N GLU A 150 36.27 -18.89 20.69
CA GLU A 150 34.95 -19.30 20.14
C GLU A 150 35.10 -19.78 18.69
N GLU A 151 34.19 -20.61 18.23
CA GLU A 151 34.20 -21.20 16.89
C GLU A 151 33.10 -20.59 15.98
N TYR A 152 32.14 -19.83 16.52
CA TYR A 152 31.06 -19.22 15.74
C TYR A 152 30.52 -17.92 16.38
N THR A 153 29.80 -17.16 15.62
CA THR A 153 28.97 -16.03 16.09
C THR A 153 27.69 -15.95 15.30
N ASP A 154 26.67 -15.45 15.97
CA ASP A 154 25.36 -15.17 15.35
C ASP A 154 25.21 -13.66 15.09
N THR A 155 24.66 -13.28 13.94
CA THR A 155 24.36 -11.90 13.60
C THR A 155 23.07 -11.81 12.80
N ASN A 156 22.41 -10.66 12.87
CA ASN A 156 21.25 -10.39 12.04
C ASN A 156 21.69 -10.00 10.63
N ALA A 157 20.91 -10.40 9.65
CA ALA A 157 21.11 -10.06 8.26
C ALA A 157 19.79 -9.78 7.58
N THR A 158 19.81 -8.82 6.66
CA THR A 158 18.67 -8.36 5.91
C THR A 158 18.84 -8.69 4.42
N CYS A 159 17.77 -9.14 3.77
CA CYS A 159 17.77 -9.39 2.33
C CYS A 159 18.13 -8.11 1.57
N THR A 160 18.95 -8.23 0.54
CA THR A 160 19.33 -7.07 -0.30
C THR A 160 18.24 -6.63 -1.27
N GLU A 161 17.22 -7.45 -1.44
CA GLU A 161 16.07 -7.17 -2.29
C GLU A 161 14.82 -6.99 -1.43
N GLU A 162 14.05 -5.96 -1.74
CA GLU A 162 12.77 -5.68 -1.11
C GLU A 162 11.70 -6.66 -1.56
N GLY A 163 10.68 -6.81 -0.73
CA GLY A 163 9.54 -7.66 -1.02
C GLY A 163 9.63 -9.05 -0.41
N THR A 164 8.72 -9.90 -0.81
CA THR A 164 8.55 -11.26 -0.28
C THR A 164 9.58 -12.26 -0.79
N ILE A 165 10.43 -11.86 -1.75
CA ILE A 165 11.40 -12.74 -2.41
C ILE A 165 12.44 -13.34 -1.44
N GLY A 166 12.74 -12.61 -0.35
CA GLY A 166 13.65 -13.05 0.72
C GLY A 166 12.99 -13.89 1.80
N ASN A 167 11.69 -14.15 1.77
CA ASN A 167 10.97 -14.91 2.78
C ASN A 167 11.09 -16.42 2.59
N ASN A 168 10.79 -17.17 3.67
CA ASN A 168 10.61 -18.63 3.69
C ASN A 168 11.86 -19.44 3.32
N TYR A 169 13.06 -18.89 3.54
CA TYR A 169 14.27 -19.71 3.51
C TYR A 169 14.35 -20.51 4.80
N ALA A 170 14.22 -21.82 4.68
CA ALA A 170 14.29 -22.73 5.81
C ALA A 170 15.68 -22.71 6.49
N ILE A 171 15.73 -23.08 7.75
CA ILE A 171 16.98 -23.17 8.53
C ILE A 171 18.04 -24.01 7.77
N GLY A 172 19.27 -23.49 7.65
CA GLY A 172 20.38 -24.11 6.93
C GLY A 172 20.31 -23.96 5.40
N GLN A 173 19.32 -23.28 4.84
CA GLN A 173 19.18 -23.10 3.39
C GLN A 173 20.10 -22.01 2.86
N ILE A 174 20.37 -20.97 3.64
CA ILE A 174 21.33 -19.91 3.32
C ILE A 174 22.71 -20.39 3.84
N ASN A 175 23.47 -21.03 2.97
CA ASN A 175 24.67 -21.78 3.38
C ASN A 175 25.93 -21.48 2.56
N SER A 176 25.89 -20.43 1.74
CA SER A 176 27.01 -20.04 0.91
C SER A 176 27.42 -18.59 1.19
N ILE A 177 28.71 -18.36 1.42
CA ILE A 177 29.28 -17.02 1.59
C ILE A 177 29.53 -16.43 0.21
N ALA A 178 28.89 -15.28 -0.08
CA ALA A 178 29.09 -14.58 -1.34
C ALA A 178 30.33 -13.70 -1.33
N ASP A 179 30.64 -13.08 -0.18
CA ASP A 179 31.82 -12.25 0.04
C ASP A 179 32.77 -12.98 1.00
N PRO A 180 33.83 -13.62 0.50
CA PRO A 180 34.74 -14.39 1.35
C PRO A 180 35.36 -13.53 2.46
N VAL A 181 35.21 -13.97 3.70
CA VAL A 181 35.86 -13.38 4.88
C VAL A 181 36.96 -14.30 5.35
N ASN A 182 38.11 -13.73 5.69
CA ASN A 182 39.27 -14.53 6.09
C ASN A 182 39.00 -15.39 7.34
N LEU A 183 39.39 -16.66 7.31
CA LEU A 183 39.21 -17.69 8.34
C LEU A 183 37.76 -18.18 8.55
N ILE A 184 36.76 -17.56 7.93
CA ILE A 184 35.39 -18.09 7.96
C ILE A 184 35.27 -19.27 6.98
N GLU A 185 34.87 -20.43 7.52
CA GLU A 185 34.72 -21.66 6.74
C GLU A 185 33.33 -21.80 6.15
N SER A 186 32.30 -21.51 6.95
CA SER A 186 30.92 -21.70 6.53
C SER A 186 29.96 -20.69 7.16
N VAL A 187 28.78 -20.58 6.57
CA VAL A 187 27.66 -19.81 7.08
C VAL A 187 26.40 -20.66 6.98
N GLU A 188 25.52 -20.48 7.92
CA GLU A 188 24.13 -21.01 7.83
C GLU A 188 23.14 -20.06 8.47
N ASN A 189 21.89 -20.12 8.06
CA ASN A 189 20.84 -19.42 8.79
C ASN A 189 20.28 -20.32 9.90
N THR A 190 20.15 -19.72 11.09
CA THR A 190 19.65 -20.40 12.31
C THR A 190 18.15 -20.18 12.51
N THR A 191 17.55 -19.24 11.78
CA THR A 191 16.12 -18.99 11.76
C THR A 191 15.60 -19.08 10.33
N GLU A 192 14.30 -19.30 10.18
CA GLU A 192 13.63 -19.09 8.90
C GLU A 192 13.61 -17.59 8.59
N SER A 193 13.83 -17.22 7.32
CA SER A 193 13.77 -15.82 6.89
C SER A 193 12.31 -15.35 6.77
N SER A 194 12.05 -14.15 7.26
CA SER A 194 10.70 -13.57 7.28
C SER A 194 10.71 -12.04 7.34
N GLY A 195 9.54 -11.43 7.26
CA GLY A 195 9.37 -9.99 7.42
C GLY A 195 9.46 -9.21 6.10
N GLY A 196 9.79 -9.86 4.97
CA GLY A 196 9.71 -9.20 3.67
C GLY A 196 8.27 -8.98 3.25
N HIS A 197 7.97 -7.79 2.74
CA HIS A 197 6.65 -7.42 2.29
C HIS A 197 6.71 -6.73 0.92
N ASP A 198 5.81 -7.10 0.02
CA ASP A 198 5.65 -6.44 -1.26
C ASP A 198 4.89 -5.11 -1.10
N GLU A 199 4.76 -4.36 -2.17
CA GLU A 199 3.95 -3.15 -2.18
C GLU A 199 2.52 -3.46 -1.70
N TYR A 200 1.98 -2.61 -0.81
CA TYR A 200 0.62 -2.78 -0.33
C TYR A 200 -0.38 -2.71 -1.48
N THR A 201 -1.27 -3.69 -1.53
CA THR A 201 -2.46 -3.61 -2.37
C THR A 201 -3.40 -2.50 -1.86
N ASP A 202 -4.26 -1.99 -2.74
CA ASP A 202 -5.28 -1.00 -2.35
C ASP A 202 -6.17 -1.50 -1.19
N SER A 203 -6.41 -2.81 -1.13
CA SER A 203 -7.22 -3.41 -0.06
C SER A 203 -6.50 -3.40 1.28
N GLU A 204 -5.23 -3.81 1.32
CA GLU A 204 -4.40 -3.77 2.53
C GLU A 204 -4.21 -2.34 3.03
N LEU A 205 -3.95 -1.41 2.12
CA LEU A 205 -3.77 -0.01 2.48
C LEU A 205 -5.06 0.62 3.05
N ARG A 206 -6.24 0.29 2.48
CA ARG A 206 -7.53 0.70 3.06
C ARG A 206 -7.74 0.14 4.45
N GLU A 207 -7.39 -1.12 4.68
CA GLU A 207 -7.51 -1.76 5.99
C GLU A 207 -6.58 -1.09 7.02
N LEU A 208 -5.34 -0.81 6.64
CA LEU A 208 -4.39 -0.08 7.50
C LEU A 208 -4.92 1.30 7.89
N ILE A 209 -5.45 2.07 6.93
CA ILE A 209 -6.01 3.40 7.17
C ILE A 209 -7.27 3.31 8.04
N TYR A 210 -8.15 2.34 7.78
CA TYR A 210 -9.39 2.15 8.55
C TYR A 210 -9.11 1.83 10.01
N ASN A 211 -8.13 0.98 10.27
CA ASN A 211 -7.76 0.57 11.63
C ASN A 211 -6.81 1.57 12.34
N PHE A 212 -6.28 2.58 11.61
CA PHE A 212 -5.34 3.54 12.16
C PHE A 212 -5.81 4.26 13.44
N PRO A 213 -7.08 4.72 13.57
CA PRO A 213 -7.55 5.37 14.79
C PRO A 213 -7.46 4.48 16.03
N GLU A 214 -7.52 3.16 15.88
CA GLU A 214 -7.42 2.23 16.99
C GLU A 214 -6.01 2.16 17.58
N ARG A 215 -4.97 2.39 16.76
CA ARG A 215 -3.55 2.41 17.19
C ARG A 215 -3.25 3.51 18.21
N TYR A 216 -3.98 4.62 18.14
CA TYR A 216 -3.77 5.79 19.00
C TYR A 216 -4.82 5.90 20.12
N SER A 217 -5.70 4.92 20.25
CA SER A 217 -6.68 4.90 21.34
C SER A 217 -5.99 4.60 22.66
N THR A 218 -5.70 5.65 23.44
CA THR A 218 -5.16 5.54 24.80
C THR A 218 -6.18 4.98 25.80
N ALA A 219 -7.44 4.78 25.39
CA ALA A 219 -8.56 4.36 26.24
C ALA A 219 -8.77 2.84 26.31
N GLY A 220 -7.87 2.03 25.74
CA GLY A 220 -7.90 0.58 25.91
C GLY A 220 -9.04 -0.13 25.18
N SER A 221 -9.35 0.27 23.93
CA SER A 221 -10.23 -0.54 23.09
C SER A 221 -9.61 -1.93 22.85
N GLU A 222 -10.44 -2.95 22.69
CA GLU A 222 -9.99 -4.33 22.36
C GLU A 222 -9.08 -4.34 21.12
N GLY A 223 -9.37 -3.49 20.12
CA GLY A 223 -8.57 -3.31 18.91
C GLY A 223 -7.17 -2.75 19.20
N ALA A 224 -7.04 -1.76 20.08
CA ALA A 224 -5.76 -1.17 20.45
C ALA A 224 -4.83 -2.19 21.15
N TYR A 225 -5.39 -3.03 22.03
CA TYR A 225 -4.63 -4.11 22.68
C TYR A 225 -4.19 -5.17 21.67
N LYS A 226 -5.03 -5.50 20.70
CA LYS A 226 -4.73 -6.49 19.67
C LYS A 226 -3.64 -6.00 18.72
N GLU A 227 -3.69 -4.74 18.29
CA GLU A 227 -2.66 -4.10 17.45
C GLU A 227 -1.32 -3.97 18.21
N LEU A 228 -1.35 -3.53 19.46
CA LEU A 228 -0.17 -3.51 20.33
C LEU A 228 0.42 -4.91 20.49
N ALA A 229 -0.40 -5.93 20.75
CA ALA A 229 0.06 -7.30 20.88
C ALA A 229 0.69 -7.83 19.58
N MET A 230 0.11 -7.52 18.40
CA MET A 230 0.65 -7.91 17.11
C MET A 230 1.98 -7.19 16.83
N ALA A 231 2.09 -5.89 17.14
CA ALA A 231 3.32 -5.14 17.00
C ALA A 231 4.44 -5.69 17.91
N TYR A 232 4.11 -6.08 19.14
CA TYR A 232 5.07 -6.73 20.04
C TYR A 232 5.41 -8.16 19.62
N LEU A 233 4.47 -8.92 19.07
CA LEU A 233 4.73 -10.28 18.58
C LEU A 233 5.60 -10.27 17.33
N SER A 234 5.49 -9.27 16.46
CA SER A 234 6.41 -9.08 15.34
C SER A 234 7.84 -8.74 15.80
N LEU A 235 7.98 -8.08 16.96
CA LEU A 235 9.28 -7.78 17.58
C LEU A 235 9.89 -8.98 18.34
N ILE A 236 9.08 -9.97 18.76
CA ILE A 236 9.54 -11.15 19.49
C ILE A 236 10.02 -12.27 18.54
N HIS A 237 9.71 -12.18 17.26
CA HIS A 237 10.21 -13.07 16.22
C HIS A 237 11.49 -12.57 15.54
N ILE A 238 12.16 -11.55 16.12
CA ILE A 238 13.50 -11.12 15.75
C ILE A 238 14.52 -11.84 16.65
#